data_1a5901797bbfa22e4d21c602947ad2ac
#
_entry.id   1a5901797bbfa22e4d21c602947ad2ac
#
_cell.length_a   1.000
_cell.length_b   1.000
_cell.length_c   1.000
_cell.angle_alpha   90.00
_cell.angle_beta   90.00
_cell.angle_gamma   90.00
#
_symmetry.space_group_name_H-M   'P 1'
#
loop_
_entity.id
_entity.type
_entity.pdbx_description
1 polymer ?
#
loop_
_entity_poly.entity_id
_entity_poly.type
_entity_poly.pdbx_seq_one_letter_code
_entity_poly.pdbx_strand_id
1 'polypeptide(L)'
;MPRRLLILLVAAAMLLQTGVGYADAIDGDWCSTDGMRMSIRGEKITIASGKQIEGNYNRHAFDYVVPAGENGSGDVVSIILRSEYLALSRQGPLEAPLREWHRCKETIS
;
A
#
# COMPACT_ATOMS: atom_id res chain seq x y z
N MET A 1 -33.11 36.15 5.04
CA MET A 1 -33.64 34.96 4.38
C MET A 1 -32.96 33.74 4.92
N PRO A 2 -33.59 32.98 5.79
CA PRO A 2 -32.95 31.84 6.44
C PRO A 2 -32.56 30.72 5.49
N ARG A 3 -33.17 30.62 4.34
CA ARG A 3 -32.84 29.52 3.39
C ARG A 3 -31.44 29.60 2.81
N ARG A 4 -30.91 30.79 2.63
CA ARG A 4 -29.58 30.97 2.04
C ARG A 4 -28.46 30.58 3.00
N LEU A 5 -28.71 30.78 4.31
CA LEU A 5 -27.73 30.39 5.33
C LEU A 5 -27.60 28.89 5.43
N LEU A 6 -28.68 28.14 5.27
CA LEU A 6 -28.63 26.68 5.32
C LEU A 6 -27.79 26.09 4.18
N ILE A 7 -27.90 26.67 2.99
CA ILE A 7 -27.13 26.19 1.84
C ILE A 7 -25.62 26.38 2.06
N LEU A 8 -25.23 27.50 2.64
CA LEU A 8 -23.83 27.79 2.93
C LEU A 8 -23.24 26.82 3.95
N LEU A 9 -24.02 26.45 4.97
CA LEU A 9 -23.55 25.50 5.98
C LEU A 9 -23.30 24.11 5.40
N VAL A 10 -24.14 23.66 4.48
CA VAL A 10 -23.98 22.37 3.83
C VAL A 10 -22.70 22.35 2.99
N ALA A 11 -22.43 23.41 2.25
CA ALA A 11 -21.24 23.50 1.44
C ALA A 11 -19.96 23.43 2.29
N ALA A 12 -19.94 24.10 3.43
CA ALA A 12 -18.79 24.06 4.34
C ALA A 12 -18.54 22.67 4.91
N ALA A 13 -19.60 21.94 5.24
CA ALA A 13 -19.48 20.58 5.75
C ALA A 13 -18.86 19.62 4.71
N MET A 14 -19.21 19.78 3.45
CA MET A 14 -18.65 18.94 2.39
C MET A 14 -17.15 19.17 2.19
N LEU A 15 -16.69 20.39 2.34
CA LEU A 15 -15.27 20.71 2.18
C LEU A 15 -14.40 20.06 3.27
N LEU A 16 -14.94 19.84 4.45
CA LEU A 16 -14.19 19.22 5.54
C LEU A 16 -13.94 17.74 5.32
N GLN A 17 -14.63 17.12 4.38
CA GLN A 17 -14.45 15.70 4.09
C GLN A 17 -13.41 15.43 3.01
N THR A 18 -12.88 16.45 2.39
CA THR A 18 -11.79 16.29 1.42
C THR A 18 -10.46 16.24 2.14
N GLY A 19 -9.53 15.45 1.63
CA GLY A 19 -8.17 15.41 2.14
C GLY A 19 -7.88 14.35 3.19
N VAL A 20 -8.77 13.36 3.33
CA VAL A 20 -8.41 12.18 4.12
C VAL A 20 -7.39 11.39 3.30
N GLY A 21 -6.11 11.61 3.61
CA GLY A 21 -5.03 10.99 2.89
C GLY A 21 -4.78 9.55 3.31
N TYR A 22 -4.10 8.82 2.45
CA TYR A 22 -3.62 7.46 2.73
C TYR A 22 -2.20 7.48 3.27
N ALA A 23 -1.71 8.64 3.74
CA ALA A 23 -0.31 8.88 4.04
C ALA A 23 0.29 7.87 5.02
N ASP A 24 -0.50 7.37 5.97
CA ASP A 24 -0.03 6.43 6.97
C ASP A 24 -0.51 5.00 6.72
N ALA A 25 -0.96 4.69 5.51
CA ALA A 25 -1.40 3.35 5.15
C ALA A 25 -0.44 2.72 4.16
N ILE A 26 -0.28 1.40 4.28
CA ILE A 26 0.59 0.63 3.41
C ILE A 26 0.05 0.49 1.99
N ASP A 27 -1.22 0.82 1.79
CA ASP A 27 -1.84 0.79 0.46
C ASP A 27 -1.07 1.65 -0.53
N GLY A 28 -1.04 1.23 -1.78
CA GLY A 28 -0.43 2.00 -2.85
C GLY A 28 0.55 1.19 -3.69
N ASP A 29 1.23 1.90 -4.56
CA ASP A 29 2.22 1.32 -5.45
C ASP A 29 3.61 1.52 -4.88
N TRP A 30 4.35 0.43 -4.79
CA TRP A 30 5.69 0.40 -4.21
C TRP A 30 6.69 -0.09 -5.24
N CYS A 31 7.83 0.60 -5.30
CA CYS A 31 8.91 0.30 -6.22
C CYS A 31 10.21 0.09 -5.47
N SER A 32 10.99 -0.91 -5.90
CA SER A 32 12.32 -1.13 -5.35
C SER A 32 13.38 -0.51 -6.24
N THR A 33 14.60 -0.37 -5.71
CA THR A 33 15.72 0.22 -6.46
C THR A 33 16.17 -0.66 -7.63
N ASP A 34 15.90 -1.96 -7.56
CA ASP A 34 16.26 -2.90 -8.62
C ASP A 34 15.13 -3.13 -9.63
N GLY A 35 14.12 -2.27 -9.64
CA GLY A 35 13.10 -2.27 -10.68
C GLY A 35 11.89 -3.14 -10.43
N MET A 36 11.74 -3.70 -9.24
CA MET A 36 10.55 -4.47 -8.90
C MET A 36 9.42 -3.55 -8.51
N ARG A 37 8.20 -4.00 -8.71
CA ARG A 37 7.00 -3.24 -8.38
C ARG A 37 5.97 -4.14 -7.71
N MET A 38 5.28 -3.61 -6.72
CA MET A 38 4.12 -4.25 -6.11
C MET A 38 3.04 -3.21 -5.84
N SER A 39 1.80 -3.66 -5.76
CA SER A 39 0.66 -2.80 -5.45
C SER A 39 -0.17 -3.44 -4.36
N ILE A 40 -0.51 -2.68 -3.33
CA ILE A 40 -1.33 -3.14 -2.22
C ILE A 40 -2.63 -2.36 -2.23
N ARG A 41 -3.74 -3.09 -2.19
CA ARG A 41 -5.09 -2.53 -2.14
C ARG A 41 -5.89 -3.32 -1.11
N GLY A 42 -5.87 -2.88 0.16
CA GLY A 42 -6.48 -3.63 1.24
C GLY A 42 -5.86 -5.02 1.33
N GLU A 43 -6.67 -6.06 1.33
CA GLU A 43 -6.21 -7.44 1.45
C GLU A 43 -5.57 -8.00 0.18
N LYS A 44 -5.59 -7.25 -0.90
CA LYS A 44 -5.07 -7.73 -2.19
C LYS A 44 -3.73 -7.10 -2.50
N ILE A 45 -2.81 -7.93 -2.94
CA ILE A 45 -1.50 -7.49 -3.39
C ILE A 45 -1.23 -8.01 -4.80
N THR A 46 -0.70 -7.13 -5.66
CA THR A 46 -0.16 -7.54 -6.95
C THR A 46 1.35 -7.59 -6.80
N ILE A 47 1.91 -8.79 -6.92
CA ILE A 47 3.35 -9.00 -6.75
C ILE A 47 4.12 -8.71 -8.04
N ALA A 48 5.44 -8.74 -7.98
CA ALA A 48 6.29 -8.29 -9.08
C ALA A 48 6.04 -9.06 -10.39
N SER A 49 5.61 -10.31 -10.32
CA SER A 49 5.27 -11.10 -11.51
C SER A 49 3.97 -10.66 -12.18
N GLY A 50 3.20 -9.80 -11.52
CA GLY A 50 1.88 -9.37 -11.98
C GLY A 50 0.73 -10.21 -11.42
N LYS A 51 1.02 -11.25 -10.68
CA LYS A 51 -0.01 -12.08 -10.07
C LYS A 51 -0.66 -11.33 -8.90
N GLN A 52 -1.99 -11.38 -8.82
CA GLN A 52 -2.74 -10.79 -7.72
C GLN A 52 -3.14 -11.89 -6.75
N ILE A 53 -2.84 -11.70 -5.46
CA ILE A 53 -3.16 -12.66 -4.41
C ILE A 53 -3.72 -11.92 -3.21
N GLU A 54 -4.24 -12.66 -2.24
CA GLU A 54 -4.73 -12.13 -0.99
C GLU A 54 -3.76 -12.43 0.13
N GLY A 55 -3.72 -11.55 1.13
CA GLY A 55 -2.89 -11.73 2.30
C GLY A 55 -3.51 -11.08 3.53
N ASN A 56 -2.74 -11.00 4.58
CA ASN A 56 -3.18 -10.39 5.83
C ASN A 56 -2.83 -8.92 5.83
N TYR A 57 -3.83 -8.08 5.90
CA TYR A 57 -3.70 -6.64 5.78
C TYR A 57 -3.99 -5.95 7.11
N ASN A 58 -3.15 -4.97 7.44
CA ASN A 58 -3.55 -3.87 8.31
C ASN A 58 -2.89 -2.59 7.76
N ARG A 59 -3.19 -1.45 8.36
CA ARG A 59 -2.72 -0.17 7.80
C ARG A 59 -1.20 -0.08 7.69
N HIS A 60 -0.47 -0.76 8.56
CA HIS A 60 0.99 -0.60 8.66
C HIS A 60 1.76 -1.87 8.31
N ALA A 61 1.07 -2.93 7.93
CA ALA A 61 1.74 -4.19 7.62
C ALA A 61 0.90 -5.05 6.68
N PHE A 62 1.59 -5.89 5.93
CA PHE A 62 0.96 -6.85 5.05
C PHE A 62 1.83 -8.10 5.01
N ASP A 63 1.21 -9.28 5.13
CA ASP A 63 1.97 -10.50 4.88
C ASP A 63 1.20 -11.42 3.95
N TYR A 64 1.94 -12.23 3.19
CA TYR A 64 1.35 -13.18 2.29
C TYR A 64 2.27 -14.38 2.12
N VAL A 65 1.70 -15.47 1.62
CA VAL A 65 2.47 -16.67 1.28
C VAL A 65 2.75 -16.65 -0.22
N VAL A 66 4.01 -16.84 -0.59
CA VAL A 66 4.40 -16.88 -2.01
C VAL A 66 3.67 -18.03 -2.70
N PRO A 67 2.93 -17.74 -3.78
CA PRO A 67 2.11 -18.76 -4.43
C PRO A 67 2.94 -19.77 -5.21
N ALA A 68 2.31 -20.90 -5.52
CA ALA A 68 2.93 -21.93 -6.33
C ALA A 68 3.33 -21.37 -7.69
N GLY A 69 4.46 -21.82 -8.20
CA GLY A 69 4.99 -21.35 -9.47
C GLY A 69 5.86 -20.11 -9.39
N GLU A 70 5.90 -19.46 -8.23
CA GLU A 70 6.76 -18.31 -7.99
C GLU A 70 8.02 -18.74 -7.28
N ASN A 71 9.10 -17.98 -7.45
CA ASN A 71 10.36 -18.24 -6.78
C ASN A 71 10.18 -18.06 -5.26
N GLY A 72 10.53 -19.11 -4.50
CA GLY A 72 10.31 -19.11 -3.06
C GLY A 72 8.92 -19.53 -2.65
N SER A 73 8.21 -20.25 -3.51
CA SER A 73 6.87 -20.76 -3.22
C SER A 73 6.76 -21.36 -1.81
N GLY A 74 5.74 -20.94 -1.07
CA GLY A 74 5.54 -21.36 0.31
C GLY A 74 6.20 -20.48 1.36
N ASP A 75 7.12 -19.62 0.99
CA ASP A 75 7.71 -18.65 1.92
C ASP A 75 6.67 -17.61 2.34
N VAL A 76 6.81 -17.12 3.56
CA VAL A 76 6.02 -15.96 4.00
C VAL A 76 6.80 -14.69 3.69
N VAL A 77 6.13 -13.74 3.06
CA VAL A 77 6.68 -12.39 2.86
C VAL A 77 5.98 -11.47 3.85
N SER A 78 6.77 -10.79 4.67
CA SER A 78 6.28 -9.81 5.64
C SER A 78 6.69 -8.43 5.18
N ILE A 79 5.74 -7.51 5.12
CA ILE A 79 5.97 -6.13 4.69
C ILE A 79 5.55 -5.21 5.81
N ILE A 80 6.40 -4.26 6.16
CA ILE A 80 6.15 -3.31 7.25
C ILE A 80 6.29 -1.90 6.70
N LEU A 81 5.31 -1.05 7.00
CA LEU A 81 5.40 0.36 6.71
C LEU A 81 6.29 1.03 7.75
N ARG A 82 7.38 1.64 7.32
CA ARG A 82 8.30 2.36 8.21
C ARG A 82 8.00 3.84 8.27
N SER A 83 7.53 4.38 7.17
CA SER A 83 7.05 5.74 7.05
C SER A 83 6.08 5.80 5.89
N GLU A 84 5.44 6.93 5.66
CA GLU A 84 4.54 7.04 4.52
C GLU A 84 5.25 6.85 3.16
N TYR A 85 6.59 6.90 3.13
CA TYR A 85 7.37 6.79 1.91
C TYR A 85 8.24 5.55 1.84
N LEU A 86 8.34 4.78 2.92
CA LEU A 86 9.27 3.66 3.00
C LEU A 86 8.59 2.44 3.59
N ALA A 87 8.69 1.31 2.89
CA ALA A 87 8.30 0.02 3.42
C ALA A 87 9.49 -0.94 3.33
N LEU A 88 9.52 -1.90 4.23
CA LEU A 88 10.54 -2.95 4.24
C LEU A 88 9.86 -4.29 4.13
N SER A 89 10.43 -5.20 3.35
CA SER A 89 9.93 -6.57 3.26
C SER A 89 11.03 -7.57 3.54
N ARG A 90 10.60 -8.72 4.00
CA ARG A 90 11.48 -9.89 4.21
C ARG A 90 10.74 -11.12 3.71
N GLN A 91 11.42 -11.93 2.92
CA GLN A 91 10.90 -13.20 2.44
C GLN A 91 11.62 -14.32 3.15
N GLY A 92 10.86 -15.19 3.83
CA GLY A 92 11.43 -16.33 4.53
C GLY A 92 11.81 -16.03 5.98
N PRO A 93 12.89 -16.63 6.50
CA PRO A 93 13.23 -16.54 7.91
C PRO A 93 13.70 -15.16 8.33
N LEU A 94 13.74 -14.93 9.65
CA LEU A 94 14.12 -13.63 10.23
C LEU A 94 15.54 -13.20 9.84
N GLU A 95 16.39 -14.14 9.48
CA GLU A 95 17.77 -13.85 9.05
C GLU A 95 17.87 -13.39 7.62
N ALA A 96 16.79 -13.53 6.84
CA ALA A 96 16.80 -13.12 5.44
C ALA A 96 16.96 -11.60 5.33
N PRO A 97 17.60 -11.11 4.26
CA PRO A 97 17.82 -9.68 4.10
C PRO A 97 16.52 -8.92 3.90
N LEU A 98 16.50 -7.69 4.38
CA LEU A 98 15.39 -6.77 4.16
C LEU A 98 15.50 -6.13 2.78
N ARG A 99 14.36 -5.96 2.13
CA ARG A 99 14.25 -5.23 0.86
C ARG A 99 13.54 -3.92 1.12
N GLU A 100 14.07 -2.83 0.60
CA GLU A 100 13.46 -1.52 0.71
C GLU A 100 12.52 -1.26 -0.46
N TRP A 101 11.39 -0.64 -0.15
CA TRP A 101 10.39 -0.23 -1.12
C TRP A 101 10.05 1.23 -0.90
N HIS A 102 10.00 1.96 -2.00
CA HIS A 102 9.63 3.37 -2.00
C HIS A 102 8.37 3.57 -2.83
N ARG A 103 7.63 4.63 -2.55
CA ARG A 103 6.45 4.93 -3.38
C ARG A 103 6.90 5.09 -4.82
N CYS A 104 6.19 4.43 -5.73
CA CYS A 104 6.48 4.60 -7.15
C CYS A 104 6.17 6.03 -7.56
N LYS A 105 7.03 6.60 -8.39
CA LYS A 105 6.74 7.92 -8.95
C LYS A 105 5.70 7.77 -10.03
N GLU A 106 4.71 8.66 -10.02
CA GLU A 106 3.77 8.72 -11.12
C GLU A 106 4.52 9.19 -12.36
N THR A 107 4.41 8.41 -13.41
CA THR A 107 4.91 8.85 -14.70
C THR A 107 3.89 9.78 -15.31
N ILE A 108 4.22 11.05 -15.35
CA ILE A 108 3.48 12.02 -16.12
C ILE A 108 4.05 11.98 -17.52
N SER A 109 3.33 11.38 -18.40
CA SER A 109 3.76 11.34 -19.79
C SER A 109 2.88 12.22 -20.63
#